data_e57cd2129401bac0ef85d6443a0511f2
#
_entry.id   e57cd2129401bac0ef85d6443a0511f2
#
_cell.length_a   1.000
_cell.length_b   1.000
_cell.length_c   1.000
_cell.angle_alpha   90.00
_cell.angle_beta   90.00
_cell.angle_gamma   90.00
#
_symmetry.space_group_name_H-M   'P 1'
#
loop_
_entity.id
_entity.type
_entity.pdbx_description
1 polymer ?
#
loop_
_entity_poly.entity_id
_entity_poly.type
_entity_poly.pdbx_seq_one_letter_code
_entity_poly.pdbx_strand_id
1 'polypeptide(L)'
;MEEGPWYCAPLLAKVLMCSGGLAIDLKSRVLSVVDDRPIPGLFAAGEITGGLNGKGDAGACGLMDAIVLGRIAGREAARISKDYSDWREMNPLVFHQLIDMERLWTSSAT
;
A
#
# COMPACT_ATOMS: atom_id res chain seq x y z
N MET A 1 -28.12 40.17 -7.67
CA MET A 1 -27.65 39.30 -6.57
C MET A 1 -28.82 38.41 -6.26
N GLU A 2 -28.64 37.09 -6.30
CA GLU A 2 -29.66 36.16 -5.91
C GLU A 2 -29.93 36.28 -4.40
N GLU A 3 -31.19 36.13 -4.00
CA GLU A 3 -31.59 36.18 -2.59
C GLU A 3 -31.12 34.90 -1.88
N GLY A 4 -30.46 35.02 -0.70
CA GLY A 4 -29.93 33.89 0.07
C GLY A 4 -31.03 32.97 0.64
N PRO A 5 -30.58 31.96 1.41
CA PRO A 5 -29.52 32.00 2.40
C PRO A 5 -28.10 31.72 1.84
N TRP A 6 -27.13 32.50 2.32
CA TRP A 6 -25.70 32.34 1.98
C TRP A 6 -24.97 31.61 3.11
N TYR A 7 -24.11 30.66 2.75
CA TYR A 7 -23.30 29.91 3.70
C TYR A 7 -21.83 30.28 3.54
N CYS A 8 -21.14 30.51 4.64
CA CYS A 8 -19.72 30.79 4.70
C CYS A 8 -19.01 29.71 5.52
N ALA A 9 -17.97 29.12 4.96
CA ALA A 9 -17.16 28.15 5.67
C ALA A 9 -15.66 28.55 5.56
N PRO A 10 -14.88 28.50 6.65
CA PRO A 10 -13.45 28.70 6.58
C PRO A 10 -12.80 27.54 5.85
N LEU A 11 -11.96 27.84 4.88
CA LEU A 11 -11.16 26.86 4.15
C LEU A 11 -9.70 26.94 4.60
N LEU A 12 -9.15 25.80 4.94
CA LEU A 12 -7.72 25.65 5.24
C LEU A 12 -7.09 24.72 4.20
N ALA A 13 -5.90 25.10 3.74
CA ALA A 13 -5.10 24.21 2.90
C ALA A 13 -4.61 23.02 3.73
N LYS A 14 -4.90 21.80 3.27
CA LYS A 14 -4.44 20.54 3.85
C LYS A 14 -3.86 19.65 2.78
N VAL A 15 -2.82 18.91 3.13
CA VAL A 15 -2.36 17.79 2.30
C VAL A 15 -3.29 16.62 2.57
N LEU A 16 -3.97 16.16 1.53
CA LEU A 16 -4.96 15.08 1.63
C LEU A 16 -4.39 13.74 1.19
N MET A 17 -3.55 13.75 0.15
CA MET A 17 -3.01 12.54 -0.46
C MET A 17 -1.67 12.81 -1.13
N CYS A 18 -0.95 11.73 -1.45
CA CYS A 18 0.26 11.75 -2.22
C CYS A 18 0.09 10.90 -3.49
N SER A 19 0.39 11.48 -4.66
CA SER A 19 0.34 10.75 -5.93
C SER A 19 1.61 9.93 -6.21
N GLY A 20 2.66 10.11 -5.41
CA GLY A 20 3.89 9.31 -5.44
C GLY A 20 3.77 8.07 -4.55
N GLY A 21 4.64 7.10 -4.78
CA GLY A 21 4.64 5.88 -3.97
C GLY A 21 5.51 4.78 -4.56
N LEU A 22 5.31 3.57 -4.08
CA LEU A 22 6.04 2.40 -4.52
C LEU A 22 5.67 2.03 -5.96
N ALA A 23 6.66 1.76 -6.79
CA ALA A 23 6.44 1.19 -8.10
C ALA A 23 6.04 -0.28 -7.96
N ILE A 24 4.98 -0.68 -8.65
CA ILE A 24 4.48 -2.06 -8.63
C ILE A 24 4.27 -2.59 -10.06
N ASP A 25 4.31 -3.91 -10.20
CA ASP A 25 3.90 -4.59 -11.41
C ASP A 25 2.39 -4.94 -11.42
N LEU A 26 1.93 -5.56 -12.50
CA LEU A 26 0.52 -5.98 -12.65
C LEU A 26 0.05 -7.04 -11.65
N LYS A 27 0.97 -7.60 -10.87
CA LYS A 27 0.70 -8.54 -9.78
C LYS A 27 0.80 -7.90 -8.40
N SER A 28 0.85 -6.55 -8.35
CA SER A 28 1.03 -5.76 -7.13
C SER A 28 2.35 -6.07 -6.38
N ARG A 29 3.36 -6.62 -7.05
CA ARG A 29 4.69 -6.84 -6.46
C ARG A 29 5.48 -5.55 -6.54
N VAL A 30 6.13 -5.17 -5.44
CA VAL A 30 6.97 -3.97 -5.38
C VAL A 30 8.23 -4.17 -6.22
N LEU A 31 8.56 -3.17 -7.03
CA LEU A 31 9.76 -3.17 -7.88
C LEU A 31 10.94 -2.52 -7.16
N SER A 32 12.10 -3.12 -7.31
CA SER A 32 13.37 -2.57 -6.85
C SER A 32 13.76 -1.36 -7.71
N VAL A 33 14.22 -0.28 -7.09
CA VAL A 33 14.72 0.91 -7.78
C VAL A 33 16.09 0.70 -8.45
N VAL A 34 16.73 -0.42 -8.17
CA VAL A 34 18.09 -0.72 -8.68
C VAL A 34 18.05 -1.40 -10.04
N ASP A 35 17.11 -2.35 -10.21
CA ASP A 35 17.10 -3.24 -11.37
C ASP A 35 15.68 -3.46 -11.95
N ASP A 36 14.67 -2.73 -11.45
CA ASP A 36 13.26 -2.81 -11.83
C ASP A 36 12.65 -4.23 -11.68
N ARG A 37 13.30 -5.08 -10.87
CA ARG A 37 12.80 -6.43 -10.61
C ARG A 37 11.89 -6.47 -9.41
N PRO A 38 10.88 -7.36 -9.41
CA PRO A 38 10.03 -7.56 -8.26
C PRO A 38 10.86 -8.03 -7.04
N ILE A 39 10.66 -7.36 -5.91
CA ILE A 39 11.24 -7.78 -4.62
C ILE A 39 10.45 -9.00 -4.14
N PRO A 40 11.09 -10.16 -3.93
CA PRO A 40 10.40 -11.37 -3.53
C PRO A 40 9.63 -11.20 -2.22
N GLY A 41 8.36 -11.61 -2.21
CA GLY A 41 7.51 -11.58 -1.02
C GLY A 41 6.97 -10.18 -0.64
N LEU A 42 7.34 -9.12 -1.35
CA LEU A 42 6.88 -7.77 -1.06
C LEU A 42 5.79 -7.33 -2.03
N PHE A 43 4.62 -6.99 -1.48
CA PHE A 43 3.46 -6.51 -2.21
C PHE A 43 3.01 -5.15 -1.67
N ALA A 44 2.41 -4.35 -2.52
CA ALA A 44 1.83 -3.07 -2.14
C ALA A 44 0.50 -2.82 -2.87
N ALA A 45 -0.43 -2.15 -2.18
CA ALA A 45 -1.74 -1.81 -2.72
C ALA A 45 -2.28 -0.53 -2.10
N GLY A 46 -3.15 0.17 -2.82
CA GLY A 46 -3.79 1.40 -2.38
C GLY A 46 -2.88 2.61 -2.50
N GLU A 47 -3.09 3.61 -1.65
CA GLU A 47 -2.43 4.93 -1.74
C GLU A 47 -0.90 4.87 -1.68
N ILE A 48 -0.33 3.85 -1.05
CA ILE A 48 1.13 3.67 -1.01
C ILE A 48 1.75 3.38 -2.37
N THR A 49 0.95 2.97 -3.36
CA THR A 49 1.41 2.71 -4.73
C THR A 49 1.38 3.99 -5.55
N GLY A 50 2.47 4.28 -6.25
CA GLY A 50 2.60 5.46 -7.10
C GLY A 50 2.27 5.22 -8.56
N GLY A 51 1.92 6.30 -9.27
CA GLY A 51 1.85 6.30 -10.73
C GLY A 51 0.57 5.74 -11.35
N LEU A 52 -0.37 5.21 -10.58
CA LEU A 52 -1.61 4.61 -11.11
C LEU A 52 -2.54 5.63 -11.77
N ASN A 53 -2.67 6.79 -11.16
CA ASN A 53 -3.57 7.87 -11.60
C ASN A 53 -2.82 9.01 -12.34
N GLY A 54 -1.56 8.78 -12.73
CA GLY A 54 -0.74 9.79 -13.41
C GLY A 54 -0.39 10.97 -12.51
N LYS A 55 -0.49 12.20 -13.06
CA LYS A 55 -0.09 13.43 -12.34
C LYS A 55 -1.21 14.07 -11.51
N GLY A 56 -2.40 13.51 -11.50
CA GLY A 56 -3.55 14.10 -10.83
C GLY A 56 -4.46 13.08 -10.18
N ASP A 57 -5.24 13.56 -9.20
CA ASP A 57 -6.31 12.78 -8.61
C ASP A 57 -7.55 12.88 -9.52
N ALA A 58 -7.98 11.74 -10.04
CA ALA A 58 -9.21 11.64 -10.82
C ALA A 58 -10.47 11.59 -9.93
N GLY A 59 -10.33 11.86 -8.62
CA GLY A 59 -11.42 11.79 -7.63
C GLY A 59 -11.92 10.38 -7.40
N ALA A 60 -12.00 9.97 -6.14
CA ALA A 60 -12.47 8.65 -5.70
C ALA A 60 -11.73 7.41 -6.23
N CYS A 61 -10.69 7.58 -7.06
CA CYS A 61 -9.91 6.45 -7.59
C CYS A 61 -9.13 5.71 -6.51
N GLY A 62 -8.71 6.39 -5.43
CA GLY A 62 -7.93 5.77 -4.35
C GLY A 62 -8.64 4.58 -3.68
N LEU A 63 -9.97 4.63 -3.52
CA LEU A 63 -10.73 3.51 -2.98
C LEU A 63 -10.76 2.32 -3.96
N MET A 64 -10.93 2.59 -5.24
CA MET A 64 -10.90 1.56 -6.29
C MET A 64 -9.53 0.90 -6.36
N ASP A 65 -8.46 1.69 -6.33
CA ASP A 65 -7.09 1.21 -6.33
C ASP A 65 -6.82 0.31 -5.11
N ALA A 66 -7.26 0.74 -3.93
CA ALA A 66 -7.10 -0.05 -2.70
C ALA A 66 -7.82 -1.40 -2.79
N ILE A 67 -9.06 -1.43 -3.29
CA ILE A 67 -9.86 -2.65 -3.41
C ILE A 67 -9.28 -3.59 -4.47
N VAL A 68 -9.00 -3.07 -5.67
CA VAL A 68 -8.56 -3.88 -6.81
C VAL A 68 -7.15 -4.42 -6.57
N LEU A 69 -6.21 -3.54 -6.24
CA LEU A 69 -4.81 -3.93 -6.01
C LEU A 69 -4.65 -4.76 -4.73
N GLY A 70 -5.40 -4.44 -3.67
CA GLY A 70 -5.40 -5.25 -2.45
C GLY A 70 -5.87 -6.68 -2.71
N ARG A 71 -6.88 -6.86 -3.56
CA ARG A 71 -7.35 -8.18 -3.98
C ARG A 71 -6.32 -8.94 -4.84
N ILE A 72 -5.62 -8.22 -5.73
CA ILE A 72 -4.55 -8.80 -6.55
C ILE A 72 -3.37 -9.20 -5.65
N ALA A 73 -2.90 -8.29 -4.82
CA ALA A 73 -1.80 -8.52 -3.88
C ALA A 73 -2.07 -9.72 -2.96
N GLY A 74 -3.25 -9.76 -2.35
CA GLY A 74 -3.65 -10.88 -1.48
C GLY A 74 -3.70 -12.23 -2.20
N ARG A 75 -4.20 -12.26 -3.44
CA ARG A 75 -4.22 -13.48 -4.26
C ARG A 75 -2.82 -13.96 -4.62
N GLU A 76 -1.95 -13.04 -5.02
CA GLU A 76 -0.58 -13.40 -5.39
C GLU A 76 0.25 -13.80 -4.15
N ALA A 77 0.09 -13.12 -3.04
CA ALA A 77 0.71 -13.50 -1.77
C ALA A 77 0.29 -14.91 -1.31
N ALA A 78 -1.02 -15.24 -1.42
CA ALA A 78 -1.53 -16.57 -1.08
C ALA A 78 -0.98 -17.69 -1.99
N ARG A 79 -0.65 -17.38 -3.25
CA ARG A 79 -0.01 -18.34 -4.17
C ARG A 79 1.42 -18.66 -3.74
N ILE A 80 2.16 -17.63 -3.30
CA ILE A 80 3.54 -17.80 -2.85
C ILE A 80 3.58 -18.51 -1.50
N SER A 81 2.58 -18.33 -0.64
CA SER A 81 2.57 -18.94 0.70
C SER A 81 2.52 -20.47 0.67
N LYS A 82 2.15 -21.10 -0.44
CA LYS A 82 2.25 -22.56 -0.61
C LYS A 82 3.69 -23.06 -0.68
N ASP A 83 4.61 -22.19 -1.13
CA ASP A 83 6.06 -22.48 -1.18
C ASP A 83 6.79 -21.92 0.07
N TYR A 84 6.03 -21.44 1.08
CA TYR A 84 6.56 -20.68 2.21
C TYR A 84 7.34 -21.52 3.23
N SER A 85 7.26 -22.84 3.18
CA SER A 85 8.13 -23.71 3.98
C SER A 85 9.61 -23.46 3.65
N ASP A 86 9.92 -23.29 2.38
CA ASP A 86 11.28 -22.99 1.90
C ASP A 86 11.79 -21.62 2.33
N TRP A 87 10.90 -20.63 2.43
CA TRP A 87 11.30 -19.26 2.76
C TRP A 87 11.72 -19.10 4.23
N ARG A 88 11.09 -19.83 5.16
CA ARG A 88 11.46 -19.87 6.58
C ARG A 88 12.87 -20.38 6.78
N GLU A 89 13.26 -21.36 5.99
CA GLU A 89 14.61 -21.94 6.05
C GLU A 89 15.66 -21.03 5.42
N MET A 90 15.31 -20.26 4.38
CA MET A 90 16.24 -19.36 3.69
C MET A 90 16.48 -18.03 4.42
N ASN A 91 15.56 -17.55 5.24
CA ASN A 91 15.66 -16.23 5.90
C ASN A 91 15.23 -16.24 7.38
N PRO A 92 15.88 -17.02 8.24
CA PRO A 92 15.51 -17.13 9.65
C PRO A 92 15.63 -15.79 10.41
N LEU A 93 16.58 -14.91 10.02
CA LEU A 93 16.80 -13.62 10.66
C LEU A 93 15.64 -12.63 10.40
N VAL A 94 15.14 -12.57 9.17
CA VAL A 94 13.99 -11.70 8.82
C VAL A 94 12.72 -12.18 9.51
N PHE A 95 12.54 -13.48 9.61
CA PHE A 95 11.38 -14.07 10.27
C PHE A 95 11.37 -13.79 11.78
N HIS A 96 12.51 -13.85 12.44
CA HIS A 96 12.65 -13.49 13.86
C HIS A 96 12.35 -12.00 14.10
N GLN A 97 12.82 -11.11 13.24
CA GLN A 97 12.53 -9.68 13.35
C GLN A 97 11.02 -9.36 13.21
N LEU A 98 10.31 -10.05 12.32
CA LEU A 98 8.86 -9.87 12.16
C LEU A 98 8.08 -10.34 13.40
N ILE A 99 8.47 -11.46 14.02
CA ILE A 99 7.85 -11.96 15.25
C ILE A 99 8.12 -11.01 16.42
N ASP A 100 9.30 -10.44 16.52
CA ASP A 100 9.63 -9.49 17.58
C ASP A 100 8.86 -8.17 17.41
N MET A 101 8.61 -7.71 16.20
CA MET A 101 7.75 -6.55 15.93
C MET A 101 6.29 -6.81 16.34
N GLU A 102 5.77 -8.00 16.10
CA GLU A 102 4.41 -8.38 16.50
C GLU A 102 4.26 -8.41 18.02
N ARG A 103 5.26 -8.91 18.74
CA ARG A 103 5.32 -8.88 20.23
C ARG A 103 5.39 -7.47 20.79
N LEU A 104 6.16 -6.57 20.17
CA LEU A 104 6.24 -5.18 20.59
C LEU A 104 4.92 -4.44 20.38
N TRP A 105 4.20 -4.74 19.29
CA TRP A 105 2.89 -4.17 19.02
C TRP A 105 1.83 -4.61 20.05
N THR A 106 1.79 -5.90 20.38
CA THR A 106 0.83 -6.44 21.35
C THR A 106 1.11 -6.01 22.78
N SER A 107 2.39 -5.75 23.14
CA SER A 107 2.75 -5.29 24.50
C SER A 107 2.50 -3.80 24.73
N SER A 108 2.36 -2.99 23.67
CA SER A 108 2.05 -1.54 23.77
C SER A 108 0.54 -1.25 23.82
N ALA A 109 -0.31 -2.27 23.67
CA ALA A 109 -1.78 -2.16 23.68
C ALA A 109 -2.42 -2.50 25.04
N THR A 110 -1.63 -2.78 26.07
CA THR A 110 -2.04 -2.94 27.46
C THR A 110 -1.54 -1.78 28.32
#